data_19b3b86d8ce34da07b89adbdc1c78b4e
#
_entry.id   19b3b86d8ce34da07b89adbdc1c78b4e
#
_cell.length_a   1.000
_cell.length_b   1.000
_cell.length_c   1.000
_cell.angle_alpha   90.00
_cell.angle_beta   90.00
_cell.angle_gamma   90.00
#
_symmetry.space_group_name_H-M   'P 1'
#
loop_
_entity.id
_entity.type
_entity.pdbx_description
1 polymer ?
#
loop_
_entity_poly.entity_id
_entity_poly.type
_entity_poly.pdbx_seq_one_letter_code
_entity_poly.pdbx_strand_id
1 'polypeptide(L)'
;MEMTQFSTPEQKLTSLGLILPHLPAPGGNYVSAKRVGDLVYLAGAVSTGPAGVIAGTAGAGSTIDDGYAAARACVLTQLAVLKRELGSLDRVAEVLSVNGYVNAAPGFGDSPAVINGASDLLIEVFGEAGRHVRTAVGVCALPRNALVEIQMTVRVRQS
;
A
#
# COMPACT_ATOMS: atom_id res chain seq x y z
N MET A 1 -17.66 -31.73 7.30
CA MET A 1 -17.69 -30.61 6.36
C MET A 1 -17.12 -29.42 7.09
N GLU A 2 -15.80 -29.22 6.97
CA GLU A 2 -15.15 -28.07 7.59
C GLU A 2 -15.63 -26.80 6.89
N MET A 3 -16.38 -25.98 7.60
CA MET A 3 -16.69 -24.63 7.17
C MET A 3 -15.35 -23.87 7.16
N THR A 4 -14.85 -23.59 5.98
CA THR A 4 -13.70 -22.71 5.79
C THR A 4 -14.14 -21.34 6.32
N GLN A 5 -13.76 -21.05 7.55
CA GLN A 5 -14.00 -19.74 8.17
C GLN A 5 -13.13 -18.76 7.41
N PHE A 6 -13.74 -17.94 6.54
CA PHE A 6 -13.04 -16.87 5.86
C PHE A 6 -12.49 -15.93 6.93
N SER A 7 -11.16 -15.82 7.02
CA SER A 7 -10.52 -14.90 7.96
C SER A 7 -10.79 -13.46 7.53
N THR A 8 -11.06 -12.57 8.49
CA THR A 8 -11.17 -11.14 8.22
C THR A 8 -9.82 -10.55 7.79
N PRO A 9 -9.79 -9.39 7.11
CA PRO A 9 -8.53 -8.72 6.77
C PRO A 9 -7.61 -8.51 7.98
N GLU A 10 -8.15 -8.11 9.13
CA GLU A 10 -7.36 -7.95 10.36
C GLU A 10 -6.81 -9.27 10.88
N GLN A 11 -7.61 -10.34 10.85
CA GLN A 11 -7.14 -11.69 11.22
C GLN A 11 -6.05 -12.16 10.27
N LYS A 12 -6.17 -11.85 8.98
CA LYS A 12 -5.15 -12.19 7.99
C LYS A 12 -3.84 -11.46 8.26
N LEU A 13 -3.89 -10.16 8.55
CA LEU A 13 -2.70 -9.40 8.95
C LEU A 13 -2.03 -10.02 10.17
N THR A 14 -2.80 -10.36 11.20
CA THR A 14 -2.29 -11.01 12.41
C THR A 14 -1.63 -12.35 12.07
N SER A 15 -2.26 -13.17 11.22
CA SER A 15 -1.70 -14.46 10.81
C SER A 15 -0.40 -14.34 10.03
N LEU A 16 -0.19 -13.22 9.34
CA LEU A 16 1.05 -12.90 8.62
C LEU A 16 2.10 -12.25 9.52
N GLY A 17 1.79 -12.02 10.80
CA GLY A 17 2.69 -11.34 11.72
C GLY A 17 2.86 -9.85 11.44
N LEU A 18 1.90 -9.24 10.73
CA LEU A 18 1.97 -7.84 10.32
C LEU A 18 1.19 -6.95 11.30
N ILE A 19 1.80 -5.82 11.65
CA ILE A 19 1.23 -4.81 12.53
C ILE A 19 1.07 -3.53 11.73
N LEU A 20 -0.14 -2.94 11.78
CA LEU A 20 -0.39 -1.67 11.12
C LEU A 20 0.40 -0.55 11.83
N PRO A 21 1.05 0.33 11.06
CA PRO A 21 1.86 1.40 11.64
C PRO A 21 0.99 2.46 12.32
N HIS A 22 1.60 3.19 13.25
CA HIS A 22 1.03 4.40 13.80
C HIS A 22 1.11 5.52 12.74
N LEU A 23 -0.01 6.23 12.51
CA LEU A 23 -0.09 7.23 11.45
C LEU A 23 0.34 8.60 11.98
N PRO A 24 1.33 9.25 11.33
CA PRO A 24 1.61 10.65 11.56
C PRO A 24 0.52 11.55 10.95
N ALA A 25 0.56 12.83 11.29
CA ALA A 25 -0.22 13.85 10.57
C ALA A 25 0.21 13.92 9.09
N PRO A 26 -0.69 14.33 8.16
CA PRO A 26 -0.32 14.58 6.78
C PRO A 26 0.85 15.55 6.68
N GLY A 27 1.76 15.30 5.74
CA GLY A 27 2.97 16.10 5.53
C GLY A 27 2.74 17.42 4.80
N GLY A 28 1.48 17.81 4.56
CA GLY A 28 1.11 19.03 3.85
C GLY A 28 -0.35 19.38 4.05
N ASN A 29 -0.83 20.33 3.28
CA ASN A 29 -2.22 20.81 3.33
C ASN A 29 -3.16 19.91 2.51
N TYR A 30 -3.41 18.71 3.01
CA TYR A 30 -4.31 17.72 2.41
C TYR A 30 -4.81 16.73 3.47
N VAL A 31 -5.76 15.88 3.10
CA VAL A 31 -6.28 14.80 3.95
C VAL A 31 -5.78 13.45 3.43
N SER A 32 -5.61 12.48 4.33
CA SER A 32 -5.07 11.15 3.98
C SER A 32 -6.08 10.29 3.19
N ALA A 33 -7.37 10.57 3.35
CA ALA A 33 -8.43 9.86 2.64
C ALA A 33 -9.60 10.79 2.36
N LYS A 34 -10.30 10.53 1.25
CA LYS A 34 -11.51 11.25 0.88
C LYS A 34 -12.54 10.26 0.36
N ARG A 35 -13.70 10.25 1.00
CA ARG A 35 -14.81 9.38 0.62
C ARG A 35 -15.80 10.12 -0.30
N VAL A 36 -16.21 9.45 -1.37
CA VAL A 36 -17.27 9.92 -2.27
C VAL A 36 -18.17 8.71 -2.57
N GLY A 37 -19.37 8.71 -1.99
CA GLY A 37 -20.26 7.55 -2.08
C GLY A 37 -19.64 6.31 -1.44
N ASP A 38 -19.47 5.26 -2.22
CA ASP A 38 -18.80 4.02 -1.81
C ASP A 38 -17.32 3.94 -2.21
N LEU A 39 -16.76 5.03 -2.76
CA LEU A 39 -15.34 5.13 -3.11
C LEU A 39 -14.55 5.86 -2.03
N VAL A 40 -13.37 5.34 -1.72
CA VAL A 40 -12.38 6.03 -0.87
C VAL A 40 -11.10 6.22 -1.66
N TYR A 41 -10.74 7.48 -1.86
CA TYR A 41 -9.48 7.90 -2.44
C TYR A 41 -8.46 8.11 -1.33
N LEU A 42 -7.32 7.45 -1.40
CA LEU A 42 -6.23 7.62 -0.44
C LEU A 42 -5.16 8.54 -1.01
N ALA A 43 -4.55 9.34 -0.15
CA ALA A 43 -3.36 10.08 -0.51
C ALA A 43 -2.18 9.14 -0.72
N GLY A 44 -1.16 9.57 -1.46
CA GLY A 44 0.09 8.82 -1.61
C GLY A 44 0.79 8.62 -0.27
N ALA A 45 1.31 7.42 -0.04
CA ALA A 45 2.11 7.08 1.13
C ALA A 45 3.50 6.68 0.68
N VAL A 46 4.52 7.38 1.16
CA VAL A 46 5.91 7.01 0.92
C VAL A 46 6.30 5.82 1.80
N SER A 47 7.27 5.02 1.35
CA SER A 47 7.76 3.88 2.10
C SER A 47 8.33 4.31 3.46
N THR A 48 7.69 3.82 4.53
CA THR A 48 8.05 4.16 5.92
C THR A 48 7.97 2.89 6.76
N GLY A 49 8.98 2.66 7.56
CA GLY A 49 9.04 1.56 8.51
C GLY A 49 9.22 2.08 9.94
N PRO A 50 9.44 1.16 10.92
CA PRO A 50 9.62 1.53 12.32
C PRO A 50 10.78 2.51 12.57
N ALA A 51 11.82 2.46 11.73
CA ALA A 51 13.00 3.33 11.83
C ALA A 51 12.85 4.65 11.03
N GLY A 52 11.71 4.90 10.41
CA GLY A 52 11.47 6.10 9.59
C GLY A 52 11.34 5.77 8.11
N VAL A 53 11.63 6.74 7.24
CA VAL A 53 11.52 6.58 5.78
C VAL A 53 12.46 5.48 5.30
N ILE A 54 11.92 4.57 4.49
CA ILE A 54 12.71 3.60 3.75
C ILE A 54 13.16 4.28 2.48
N ALA A 55 14.39 4.78 2.50
CA ALA A 55 14.97 5.59 1.45
C ALA A 55 15.84 4.75 0.50
N GLY A 56 16.09 5.27 -0.68
CA GLY A 56 17.01 4.67 -1.63
C GLY A 56 16.58 4.88 -3.07
N THR A 57 17.38 4.33 -3.98
CA THR A 57 17.17 4.41 -5.43
C THR A 57 17.31 3.03 -6.04
N ALA A 58 16.26 2.50 -6.61
CA ALA A 58 16.28 1.20 -7.28
C ALA A 58 17.21 1.25 -8.50
N GLY A 59 18.08 0.26 -8.60
CA GLY A 59 19.11 0.22 -9.65
C GLY A 59 20.36 1.06 -9.35
N ALA A 60 20.39 1.76 -8.21
CA ALA A 60 21.56 2.53 -7.75
C ALA A 60 21.66 2.44 -6.23
N GLY A 61 22.04 1.26 -5.73
CA GLY A 61 22.22 0.98 -4.32
C GLY A 61 21.07 0.22 -3.66
N SER A 62 19.83 0.33 -4.16
CA SER A 62 18.70 -0.48 -3.72
C SER A 62 18.33 -1.56 -4.73
N THR A 63 18.06 -2.76 -4.24
CA THR A 63 17.68 -3.93 -5.04
C THR A 63 16.16 -3.95 -5.29
N ILE A 64 15.73 -4.87 -6.20
CA ILE A 64 14.29 -5.17 -6.37
C ILE A 64 13.68 -5.65 -5.04
N ASP A 65 14.38 -6.50 -4.29
CA ASP A 65 13.91 -7.01 -3.00
C ASP A 65 13.75 -5.89 -1.97
N ASP A 66 14.68 -4.94 -1.91
CA ASP A 66 14.55 -3.74 -1.07
C ASP A 66 13.29 -2.94 -1.44
N GLY A 67 13.07 -2.76 -2.75
CA GLY A 67 11.90 -2.06 -3.27
C GLY A 67 10.59 -2.82 -2.99
N TYR A 68 10.59 -4.14 -3.13
CA TYR A 68 9.45 -5.00 -2.81
C TYR A 68 9.04 -4.83 -1.34
N ALA A 69 10.00 -4.88 -0.42
CA ALA A 69 9.74 -4.64 1.01
C ALA A 69 9.23 -3.22 1.29
N ALA A 70 9.76 -2.22 0.59
CA ALA A 70 9.30 -0.83 0.70
C ALA A 70 7.86 -0.66 0.20
N ALA A 71 7.49 -1.32 -0.90
CA ALA A 71 6.12 -1.31 -1.42
C ALA A 71 5.13 -1.97 -0.43
N ARG A 72 5.51 -3.07 0.21
CA ARG A 72 4.71 -3.68 1.30
C ARG A 72 4.49 -2.69 2.45
N ALA A 73 5.53 -1.98 2.86
CA ALA A 73 5.43 -0.97 3.93
C ALA A 73 4.45 0.17 3.56
N CYS A 74 4.46 0.62 2.31
CA CYS A 74 3.47 1.60 1.82
C CYS A 74 2.04 1.09 1.99
N VAL A 75 1.77 -0.16 1.64
CA VAL A 75 0.42 -0.76 1.77
C VAL A 75 0.01 -0.84 3.23
N LEU A 76 0.90 -1.19 4.15
CA LEU A 76 0.57 -1.21 5.58
C LEU A 76 0.13 0.18 6.06
N THR A 77 0.78 1.25 5.60
CA THR A 77 0.35 2.62 5.89
C THR A 77 -1.03 2.92 5.29
N GLN A 78 -1.28 2.52 4.06
CA GLN A 78 -2.59 2.68 3.41
C GLN A 78 -3.70 1.93 4.17
N LEU A 79 -3.43 0.70 4.61
CA LEU A 79 -4.37 -0.08 5.40
C LEU A 79 -4.64 0.55 6.77
N ALA A 80 -3.63 1.15 7.40
CA ALA A 80 -3.79 1.88 8.65
C ALA A 80 -4.70 3.11 8.46
N VAL A 81 -4.55 3.84 7.35
CA VAL A 81 -5.45 4.96 6.99
C VAL A 81 -6.88 4.46 6.80
N LEU A 82 -7.08 3.39 6.05
CA LEU A 82 -8.41 2.80 5.82
C LEU A 82 -9.06 2.35 7.13
N LYS A 83 -8.32 1.69 8.01
CA LYS A 83 -8.86 1.26 9.30
C LYS A 83 -9.28 2.45 10.16
N ARG A 84 -8.50 3.53 10.18
CA ARG A 84 -8.87 4.76 10.89
C ARG A 84 -10.14 5.38 10.33
N GLU A 85 -10.25 5.49 9.00
CA GLU A 85 -11.39 6.14 8.34
C GLU A 85 -12.67 5.29 8.40
N LEU A 86 -12.55 3.97 8.33
CA LEU A 86 -13.68 3.05 8.23
C LEU A 86 -14.05 2.36 9.57
N GLY A 87 -13.13 2.35 10.53
CA GLY A 87 -13.27 1.60 11.78
C GLY A 87 -12.87 0.12 11.67
N SER A 88 -13.04 -0.48 10.52
CA SER A 88 -12.64 -1.87 10.24
C SER A 88 -12.27 -2.05 8.77
N LEU A 89 -11.25 -2.86 8.52
CA LEU A 89 -10.87 -3.26 7.15
C LEU A 89 -11.90 -4.19 6.50
N ASP A 90 -12.81 -4.81 7.28
CA ASP A 90 -13.92 -5.60 6.75
C ASP A 90 -14.86 -4.77 5.88
N ARG A 91 -14.86 -3.46 6.04
CA ARG A 91 -15.66 -2.55 5.23
C ARG A 91 -15.09 -2.31 3.84
N VAL A 92 -13.86 -2.72 3.56
CA VAL A 92 -13.30 -2.67 2.21
C VAL A 92 -13.95 -3.78 1.39
N ALA A 93 -14.71 -3.38 0.37
CA ALA A 93 -15.35 -4.33 -0.54
C ALA A 93 -14.36 -4.84 -1.59
N GLU A 94 -13.55 -3.95 -2.15
CA GLU A 94 -12.50 -4.32 -3.09
C GLU A 94 -11.48 -3.19 -3.27
N VAL A 95 -10.26 -3.56 -3.64
CA VAL A 95 -9.23 -2.61 -4.10
C VAL A 95 -9.43 -2.39 -5.60
N LEU A 96 -9.58 -1.14 -6.03
CA LEU A 96 -9.86 -0.81 -7.41
C LEU A 96 -8.61 -0.52 -8.21
N SER A 97 -7.75 0.35 -7.70
CA SER A 97 -6.55 0.78 -8.40
C SER A 97 -5.39 1.05 -7.43
N VAL A 98 -4.19 0.79 -7.93
CA VAL A 98 -2.92 1.08 -7.26
C VAL A 98 -2.02 1.81 -8.23
N ASN A 99 -1.54 2.99 -7.84
CA ASN A 99 -0.48 3.70 -8.54
C ASN A 99 0.80 3.58 -7.72
N GLY A 100 1.78 2.89 -8.29
CA GLY A 100 3.08 2.66 -7.66
C GLY A 100 4.19 3.43 -8.37
N TYR A 101 4.96 4.15 -7.56
CA TYR A 101 6.07 5.00 -8.00
C TYR A 101 7.36 4.51 -7.34
N VAL A 102 8.35 4.21 -8.13
CA VAL A 102 9.65 3.73 -7.65
C VAL A 102 10.69 4.81 -7.91
N ASN A 103 11.39 5.24 -6.85
CA ASN A 103 12.57 6.09 -7.00
C ASN A 103 13.65 5.25 -7.70
N ALA A 104 13.90 5.54 -8.97
CA ALA A 104 14.64 4.65 -9.84
C ALA A 104 15.78 5.38 -10.57
N ALA A 105 16.90 4.68 -10.72
CA ALA A 105 17.98 5.14 -11.58
C ALA A 105 17.52 5.20 -13.05
N PRO A 106 18.14 6.06 -13.87
CA PRO A 106 17.86 6.08 -15.30
C PRO A 106 18.01 4.70 -15.93
N GLY A 107 16.99 4.28 -16.69
CA GLY A 107 16.98 2.96 -17.36
C GLY A 107 16.54 1.79 -16.50
N PHE A 108 16.23 1.98 -15.21
CA PHE A 108 15.66 0.91 -14.39
C PHE A 108 14.24 0.56 -14.87
N GLY A 109 14.08 -0.63 -15.43
CA GLY A 109 12.83 -1.08 -16.05
C GLY A 109 12.00 -2.04 -15.20
N ASP A 110 12.46 -2.41 -13.98
CA ASP A 110 11.84 -3.45 -13.16
C ASP A 110 10.89 -2.89 -12.09
N SER A 111 10.34 -1.68 -12.29
CA SER A 111 9.33 -1.09 -11.40
C SER A 111 8.12 -2.01 -11.15
N PRO A 112 7.60 -2.76 -12.14
CA PRO A 112 6.54 -3.74 -11.87
C PRO A 112 6.92 -4.81 -10.84
N ALA A 113 8.15 -5.31 -10.88
CA ALA A 113 8.64 -6.29 -9.91
C ALA A 113 8.70 -5.72 -8.48
N VAL A 114 9.09 -4.45 -8.35
CA VAL A 114 9.07 -3.72 -7.07
C VAL A 114 7.65 -3.57 -6.55
N ILE A 115 6.73 -3.10 -7.37
CA ILE A 115 5.35 -2.84 -6.96
C ILE A 115 4.56 -4.12 -6.72
N ASN A 116 5.02 -5.27 -7.16
CA ASN A 116 4.47 -6.56 -6.75
C ASN A 116 4.43 -6.71 -5.22
N GLY A 117 5.34 -6.08 -4.48
CA GLY A 117 5.28 -6.06 -3.03
C GLY A 117 3.98 -5.49 -2.47
N ALA A 118 3.43 -4.48 -3.12
CA ALA A 118 2.12 -3.92 -2.79
C ALA A 118 0.99 -4.84 -3.24
N SER A 119 1.01 -5.27 -4.50
CA SER A 119 -0.05 -6.08 -5.08
C SER A 119 -0.19 -7.43 -4.38
N ASP A 120 0.92 -8.09 -4.09
CA ASP A 120 0.92 -9.39 -3.40
C ASP A 120 0.31 -9.27 -1.99
N LEU A 121 0.67 -8.24 -1.23
CA LEU A 121 0.10 -8.02 0.10
C LEU A 121 -1.40 -7.76 0.06
N LEU A 122 -1.87 -6.95 -0.89
CA LEU A 122 -3.30 -6.67 -1.04
C LEU A 122 -4.09 -7.94 -1.37
N ILE A 123 -3.54 -8.82 -2.20
CA ILE A 123 -4.16 -10.10 -2.53
C ILE A 123 -4.10 -11.06 -1.33
N GLU A 124 -2.99 -11.09 -0.59
CA GLU A 124 -2.88 -11.88 0.65
C GLU A 124 -3.93 -11.48 1.68
N VAL A 125 -4.18 -10.17 1.84
CA VAL A 125 -5.11 -9.64 2.85
C VAL A 125 -6.57 -9.76 2.42
N PHE A 126 -6.89 -9.44 1.17
CA PHE A 126 -8.27 -9.31 0.68
C PHE A 126 -8.68 -10.43 -0.28
N GLY A 127 -7.78 -11.33 -0.67
CA GLY A 127 -8.08 -12.38 -1.67
C GLY A 127 -8.44 -11.77 -3.03
N GLU A 128 -9.45 -12.30 -3.68
CA GLU A 128 -9.91 -11.79 -4.99
C GLU A 128 -10.32 -10.31 -4.95
N ALA A 129 -10.87 -9.83 -3.84
CA ALA A 129 -11.19 -8.43 -3.64
C ALA A 129 -9.95 -7.52 -3.63
N GLY A 130 -8.76 -8.08 -3.40
CA GLY A 130 -7.49 -7.37 -3.48
C GLY A 130 -6.93 -7.20 -4.89
N ARG A 131 -7.49 -7.89 -5.89
CA ARG A 131 -7.05 -7.77 -7.28
C ARG A 131 -7.52 -6.44 -7.87
N HIS A 132 -6.58 -5.69 -8.39
CA HIS A 132 -6.75 -4.29 -8.79
C HIS A 132 -6.10 -4.04 -10.15
N VAL A 133 -6.48 -2.97 -10.82
CA VAL A 133 -5.68 -2.42 -11.92
C VAL A 133 -4.56 -1.57 -11.33
N ARG A 134 -3.44 -1.43 -12.04
CA ARG A 134 -2.32 -0.65 -11.51
C ARG A 134 -1.50 0.05 -12.57
N THR A 135 -0.80 1.09 -12.13
CA THR A 135 0.37 1.67 -12.79
C THR A 135 1.59 1.43 -11.90
N ALA A 136 2.70 1.01 -12.49
CA ALA A 136 3.97 0.80 -11.80
C ALA A 136 5.09 1.40 -12.65
N VAL A 137 5.60 2.56 -12.23
CA VAL A 137 6.56 3.35 -13.02
C VAL A 137 7.72 3.83 -12.15
N GLY A 138 8.86 4.06 -12.78
CA GLY A 138 9.99 4.75 -12.18
C GLY A 138 9.82 6.25 -12.24
N VAL A 139 10.29 6.93 -11.20
CA VAL A 139 10.38 8.39 -11.12
C VAL A 139 11.81 8.78 -10.73
N CYS A 140 12.21 10.01 -11.05
CA CYS A 140 13.57 10.47 -10.79
C CYS A 140 13.82 10.89 -9.33
N ALA A 141 12.77 11.09 -8.55
CA ALA A 141 12.84 11.45 -7.13
C ALA A 141 11.49 11.21 -6.44
N LEU A 142 11.52 10.90 -5.16
CA LEU A 142 10.37 10.87 -4.27
C LEU A 142 10.64 11.73 -3.03
N PRO A 143 9.60 12.21 -2.33
CA PRO A 143 9.78 12.99 -1.11
C PRO A 143 10.68 12.27 -0.10
N ARG A 144 11.58 12.98 0.53
CA ARG A 144 12.53 12.49 1.54
C ARG A 144 13.40 11.32 1.05
N ASN A 145 13.64 11.27 -0.26
CA ASN A 145 14.37 10.18 -0.92
C ASN A 145 13.76 8.79 -0.67
N ALA A 146 12.46 8.71 -0.42
CA ALA A 146 11.77 7.44 -0.25
C ALA A 146 11.99 6.53 -1.47
N LEU A 147 12.08 5.24 -1.24
CA LEU A 147 12.31 4.26 -2.30
C LEU A 147 11.05 3.99 -3.13
N VAL A 148 9.89 3.98 -2.48
CA VAL A 148 8.59 3.71 -3.12
C VAL A 148 7.53 4.67 -2.57
N GLU A 149 6.56 5.01 -3.42
CA GLU A 149 5.32 5.66 -3.03
C GLU A 149 4.14 4.93 -3.64
N ILE A 150 3.08 4.74 -2.86
CA ILE A 150 1.86 4.08 -3.32
C ILE A 150 0.66 4.99 -3.06
N GLN A 151 -0.19 5.13 -4.07
CA GLN A 151 -1.53 5.72 -3.96
C GLN A 151 -2.54 4.67 -4.39
N MET A 152 -3.63 4.50 -3.64
CA MET A 152 -4.66 3.55 -4.00
C MET A 152 -6.07 4.10 -3.80
N THR A 153 -7.02 3.49 -4.49
CA THR A 153 -8.45 3.76 -4.40
C THR A 153 -9.17 2.45 -4.13
N VAL A 154 -10.11 2.48 -3.20
CA VAL A 154 -10.91 1.30 -2.82
C VAL A 154 -12.40 1.59 -2.91
N ARG A 155 -13.20 0.54 -3.07
CA ARG A 155 -14.63 0.58 -2.88
C ARG A 155 -14.96 0.01 -1.51
N VAL A 156 -15.89 0.63 -0.81
CA VAL A 156 -16.30 0.23 0.54
C VAL A 156 -17.73 -0.31 0.54
N ARG A 157 -18.00 -1.21 1.47
CA ARG A 157 -19.36 -1.69 1.71
C ARG A 157 -20.18 -0.57 2.32
N GLN A 158 -21.42 -0.49 1.90
CA GLN A 158 -22.38 0.38 2.57
C GLN A 158 -22.71 -0.23 3.93
N SER A 159 -22.87 0.64 4.92
CA SER A 159 -23.23 0.23 6.28
C SER A 159 -24.68 -0.27 6.37
#